data_23dcfa692e88a66a7f9d203c77786091
#
_entry.id   23dcfa692e88a66a7f9d203c77786091
#
_cell.length_a   1.000
_cell.length_b   1.000
_cell.length_c   1.000
_cell.angle_alpha   90.00
_cell.angle_beta   90.00
_cell.angle_gamma   90.00
#
_symmetry.space_group_name_H-M   'P 1'
#
loop_
_entity.id
_entity.type
_entity.pdbx_description
1 polymer ?
#
loop_
_entity_poly.entity_id
_entity_poly.type
_entity_poly.pdbx_seq_one_letter_code
_entity_poly.pdbx_strand_id
1 'polypeptide(L)'
;MPYRSIFRDDLFQGQVVIVSGGGSGIGRCTAHELAALGATVVLVGRRQAKLDAVQAEIGEAGGKAAAQACDIREEEAVRALIAATLEAHGRIDGLVNNAGGQFPAPLAQTSGRGWDAVVRTNLTGGFLMARECYTQWMAAHGGAIVNILADMWHGMPGMGHSGAARAGMLNFTETAALEWAPVRVNAVAPGFVASSGMDQYPPEMATMIRSMNQIVPLHRLGTESEIAAAIVFLLSPASGFTSGACLRVDGAAPNAKRVWPQVGNGQASPAFDGFHLATMPRVLREPGAASANDSAVGSSDPEGHGCPR
;
A
#
# COMPACT_ATOMS: atom_id res chain seq x y z
N MET A 1 -10.46 -4.59 -20.17
CA MET A 1 -9.65 -3.44 -20.61
C MET A 1 -8.40 -3.40 -19.74
N PRO A 2 -7.20 -3.03 -20.22
CA PRO A 2 -6.01 -2.92 -19.39
C PRO A 2 -6.08 -1.70 -18.45
N TYR A 3 -5.15 -1.64 -17.49
CA TYR A 3 -4.95 -0.47 -16.64
C TYR A 3 -4.67 0.79 -17.48
N ARG A 4 -5.24 1.92 -17.10
CA ARG A 4 -5.01 3.20 -17.76
C ARG A 4 -4.05 4.06 -16.93
N SER A 5 -2.75 3.92 -17.17
CA SER A 5 -1.76 4.79 -16.57
C SER A 5 -1.74 6.17 -17.25
N ILE A 6 -1.32 7.19 -16.48
CA ILE A 6 -0.95 8.52 -17.01
C ILE A 6 0.52 8.59 -17.42
N PHE A 7 1.29 7.54 -17.16
CA PHE A 7 2.69 7.42 -17.54
C PHE A 7 2.82 6.70 -18.88
N ARG A 8 4.00 6.81 -19.51
CA ARG A 8 4.28 6.08 -20.76
C ARG A 8 4.37 4.58 -20.50
N ASP A 9 3.93 3.78 -21.45
CA ASP A 9 3.73 2.33 -21.30
C ASP A 9 5.02 1.52 -21.07
N ASP A 10 6.19 2.04 -21.42
CA ASP A 10 7.48 1.37 -21.32
C ASP A 10 8.36 1.88 -20.15
N LEU A 11 7.79 2.65 -19.23
CA LEU A 11 8.53 3.35 -18.16
C LEU A 11 9.39 2.41 -17.30
N PHE A 12 8.92 1.19 -17.06
CA PHE A 12 9.62 0.17 -16.25
C PHE A 12 9.99 -1.08 -17.06
N GLN A 13 10.09 -0.94 -18.38
CA GLN A 13 10.44 -2.07 -19.26
C GLN A 13 11.74 -2.73 -18.82
N GLY A 14 11.68 -4.05 -18.56
CA GLY A 14 12.82 -4.85 -18.15
C GLY A 14 13.25 -4.70 -16.69
N GLN A 15 12.51 -3.95 -15.88
CA GLN A 15 12.74 -3.82 -14.44
C GLN A 15 11.96 -4.87 -13.65
N VAL A 16 12.48 -5.23 -12.48
CA VAL A 16 11.85 -6.12 -11.51
C VAL A 16 11.50 -5.33 -10.26
N VAL A 17 10.22 -5.30 -9.90
CA VAL A 17 9.71 -4.56 -8.74
C VAL A 17 8.97 -5.49 -7.79
N ILE A 18 9.39 -5.52 -6.54
CA ILE A 18 8.72 -6.28 -5.48
C ILE A 18 7.63 -5.41 -4.85
N VAL A 19 6.42 -5.96 -4.71
CA VAL A 19 5.30 -5.29 -4.04
C VAL A 19 4.80 -6.15 -2.87
N SER A 20 5.13 -5.76 -1.65
CA SER A 20 4.61 -6.41 -0.46
C SER A 20 3.14 -6.01 -0.21
N GLY A 21 2.31 -6.96 0.23
CA GLY A 21 0.87 -6.75 0.30
C GLY A 21 0.20 -6.66 -1.08
N GLY A 22 0.80 -7.25 -2.13
CA GLY A 22 0.36 -7.17 -3.53
C GLY A 22 -0.98 -7.87 -3.83
N GLY A 23 -1.54 -8.63 -2.89
CA GLY A 23 -2.77 -9.41 -3.11
C GLY A 23 -4.09 -8.63 -2.93
N SER A 24 -4.09 -7.34 -2.58
CA SER A 24 -5.31 -6.54 -2.39
C SER A 24 -5.03 -5.05 -2.29
N GLY A 25 -6.07 -4.22 -2.45
CA GLY A 25 -6.04 -2.80 -2.16
C GLY A 25 -4.97 -2.05 -2.96
N ILE A 26 -4.33 -1.08 -2.33
CA ILE A 26 -3.28 -0.25 -2.93
C ILE A 26 -2.15 -1.10 -3.54
N GLY A 27 -1.73 -2.19 -2.86
CA GLY A 27 -0.66 -3.06 -3.38
C GLY A 27 -1.06 -3.77 -4.68
N ARG A 28 -2.29 -4.30 -4.77
CA ARG A 28 -2.82 -4.89 -6.02
C ARG A 28 -2.89 -3.86 -7.13
N CYS A 29 -3.45 -2.68 -6.86
CA CYS A 29 -3.53 -1.60 -7.84
C CYS A 29 -2.14 -1.17 -8.33
N THR A 30 -1.18 -0.96 -7.43
CA THR A 30 0.21 -0.61 -7.76
C THR A 30 0.87 -1.70 -8.61
N ALA A 31 0.63 -2.98 -8.30
CA ALA A 31 1.17 -4.08 -9.08
C ALA A 31 0.64 -4.08 -10.53
N HIS A 32 -0.66 -3.83 -10.71
CA HIS A 32 -1.26 -3.69 -12.04
C HIS A 32 -0.68 -2.51 -12.82
N GLU A 33 -0.50 -1.35 -12.18
CA GLU A 33 0.08 -0.18 -12.84
C GLU A 33 1.53 -0.43 -13.25
N LEU A 34 2.37 -0.96 -12.35
CA LEU A 34 3.77 -1.29 -12.68
C LEU A 34 3.88 -2.31 -13.82
N ALA A 35 3.03 -3.35 -13.81
CA ALA A 35 3.00 -4.34 -14.88
C ALA A 35 2.53 -3.75 -16.21
N ALA A 36 1.54 -2.86 -16.21
CA ALA A 36 1.08 -2.13 -17.39
C ALA A 36 2.17 -1.20 -17.97
N LEU A 37 3.11 -0.76 -17.12
CA LEU A 37 4.26 0.07 -17.52
C LEU A 37 5.52 -0.77 -17.86
N GLY A 38 5.37 -2.09 -18.02
CA GLY A 38 6.42 -2.99 -18.52
C GLY A 38 7.28 -3.66 -17.44
N ALA A 39 7.02 -3.46 -16.14
CA ALA A 39 7.74 -4.15 -15.09
C ALA A 39 7.37 -5.64 -15.02
N THR A 40 8.31 -6.47 -14.56
CA THR A 40 8.00 -7.76 -13.96
C THR A 40 7.76 -7.54 -12.47
N VAL A 41 6.53 -7.83 -11.99
CA VAL A 41 6.14 -7.56 -10.60
C VAL A 41 6.19 -8.83 -9.76
N VAL A 42 6.93 -8.79 -8.64
CA VAL A 42 6.93 -9.87 -7.65
C VAL A 42 5.94 -9.53 -6.55
N LEU A 43 4.80 -10.23 -6.54
CA LEU A 43 3.72 -10.06 -5.59
C LEU A 43 4.05 -10.83 -4.31
N VAL A 44 4.11 -10.14 -3.18
CA VAL A 44 4.46 -10.73 -1.88
C VAL A 44 3.33 -10.57 -0.88
N GLY A 45 3.02 -11.62 -0.14
CA GLY A 45 2.01 -11.62 0.91
C GLY A 45 1.84 -12.99 1.54
N ARG A 46 1.02 -13.10 2.59
CA ARG A 46 0.86 -14.35 3.34
C ARG A 46 -0.08 -15.38 2.69
N ARG A 47 -1.02 -14.92 1.86
CA ARG A 47 -2.08 -15.77 1.28
C ARG A 47 -1.81 -16.03 -0.20
N GLN A 48 -1.24 -17.20 -0.52
CA GLN A 48 -0.87 -17.57 -1.88
C GLN A 48 -2.04 -17.38 -2.86
N ALA A 49 -3.22 -17.92 -2.54
CA ALA A 49 -4.39 -17.84 -3.43
C ALA A 49 -4.78 -16.40 -3.84
N LYS A 50 -4.57 -15.40 -2.95
CA LYS A 50 -4.81 -14.00 -3.31
C LYS A 50 -3.75 -13.45 -4.25
N LEU A 51 -2.50 -13.88 -4.10
CA LEU A 51 -1.42 -13.50 -4.98
C LEU A 51 -1.57 -14.13 -6.36
N ASP A 52 -1.97 -15.42 -6.40
CA ASP A 52 -2.22 -16.14 -7.65
C ASP A 52 -3.36 -15.50 -8.46
N ALA A 53 -4.42 -15.06 -7.77
CA ALA A 53 -5.51 -14.35 -8.42
C ALA A 53 -5.02 -13.04 -9.07
N VAL A 54 -4.22 -12.24 -8.37
CA VAL A 54 -3.67 -10.99 -8.91
C VAL A 54 -2.64 -11.25 -10.02
N GLN A 55 -1.85 -12.33 -9.89
CA GLN A 55 -0.94 -12.75 -10.96
C GLN A 55 -1.71 -13.11 -12.24
N ALA A 56 -2.82 -13.85 -12.12
CA ALA A 56 -3.68 -14.20 -13.24
C ALA A 56 -4.29 -12.94 -13.90
N GLU A 57 -4.83 -12.02 -13.10
CA GLU A 57 -5.37 -10.74 -13.58
C GLU A 57 -4.34 -9.92 -14.39
N ILE A 58 -3.10 -9.83 -13.88
CA ILE A 58 -2.01 -9.14 -14.57
C ILE A 58 -1.65 -9.86 -15.86
N GLY A 59 -1.60 -11.21 -15.84
CA GLY A 59 -1.35 -12.03 -17.04
C GLY A 59 -2.42 -11.86 -18.11
N GLU A 60 -3.69 -11.85 -17.73
CA GLU A 60 -4.84 -11.59 -18.64
C GLU A 60 -4.79 -10.19 -19.26
N ALA A 61 -4.23 -9.22 -18.54
CA ALA A 61 -3.99 -7.87 -19.04
C ALA A 61 -2.72 -7.74 -19.92
N GLY A 62 -1.95 -8.84 -20.11
CA GLY A 62 -0.71 -8.87 -20.91
C GLY A 62 0.54 -8.47 -20.14
N GLY A 63 0.46 -8.25 -18.83
CA GLY A 63 1.57 -7.93 -17.94
C GLY A 63 2.34 -9.16 -17.44
N LYS A 64 3.38 -8.94 -16.62
CA LYS A 64 4.20 -9.99 -16.03
C LYS A 64 4.18 -9.88 -14.51
N ALA A 65 3.81 -10.97 -13.84
CA ALA A 65 3.88 -11.05 -12.39
C ALA A 65 4.28 -12.46 -11.92
N ALA A 66 4.90 -12.53 -10.74
CA ALA A 66 5.20 -13.76 -10.02
C ALA A 66 4.64 -13.65 -8.59
N ALA A 67 3.97 -14.70 -8.11
CA ALA A 67 3.37 -14.74 -6.79
C ALA A 67 4.24 -15.53 -5.80
N GLN A 68 4.63 -14.91 -4.69
CA GLN A 68 5.47 -15.54 -3.67
C GLN A 68 4.90 -15.33 -2.26
N ALA A 69 4.46 -16.41 -1.62
CA ALA A 69 3.98 -16.35 -0.24
C ALA A 69 5.16 -16.11 0.72
N CYS A 70 5.04 -15.04 1.52
CA CYS A 70 6.02 -14.73 2.56
C CYS A 70 5.36 -13.97 3.70
N ASP A 71 5.70 -14.34 4.93
CA ASP A 71 5.43 -13.50 6.08
C ASP A 71 6.64 -12.56 6.30
N ILE A 72 6.47 -11.30 5.97
CA ILE A 72 7.55 -10.30 6.06
C ILE A 72 8.04 -10.05 7.49
N ARG A 73 7.36 -10.61 8.51
CA ARG A 73 7.77 -10.51 9.93
C ARG A 73 8.87 -11.51 10.29
N GLU A 74 9.12 -12.49 9.42
CA GLU A 74 10.07 -13.57 9.63
C GLU A 74 11.33 -13.33 8.76
N GLU A 75 12.45 -12.99 9.43
CA GLU A 75 13.69 -12.55 8.77
C GLU A 75 14.23 -13.57 7.77
N GLU A 76 14.28 -14.85 8.13
CA GLU A 76 14.78 -15.91 7.25
C GLU A 76 13.87 -16.12 6.02
N ALA A 77 12.55 -15.96 6.19
CA ALA A 77 11.61 -16.03 5.07
C ALA A 77 11.82 -14.87 4.09
N VAL A 78 12.07 -13.67 4.60
CA VAL A 78 12.39 -12.49 3.77
C VAL A 78 13.71 -12.69 3.04
N ARG A 79 14.75 -13.14 3.73
CA ARG A 79 16.05 -13.44 3.12
C ARG A 79 15.94 -14.44 1.98
N ALA A 80 15.23 -15.53 2.19
CA ALA A 80 14.99 -16.55 1.17
C ALA A 80 14.17 -16.03 -0.01
N LEU A 81 13.14 -15.20 0.24
CA LEU A 81 12.33 -14.55 -0.78
C LEU A 81 13.20 -13.69 -1.73
N ILE A 82 14.08 -12.85 -1.17
CA ILE A 82 14.93 -11.98 -1.98
C ILE A 82 15.94 -12.81 -2.79
N ALA A 83 16.55 -13.82 -2.19
CA ALA A 83 17.45 -14.73 -2.91
C ALA A 83 16.73 -15.45 -4.07
N ALA A 84 15.53 -16.00 -3.84
CA ALA A 84 14.74 -16.66 -4.88
C ALA A 84 14.30 -15.68 -5.99
N THR A 85 14.00 -14.42 -5.63
CA THR A 85 13.69 -13.39 -6.63
C THR A 85 14.90 -13.10 -7.52
N LEU A 86 16.09 -13.01 -6.95
CA LEU A 86 17.34 -12.81 -7.69
C LEU A 86 17.69 -14.02 -8.56
N GLU A 87 17.51 -15.23 -8.06
CA GLU A 87 17.69 -16.46 -8.85
C GLU A 87 16.76 -16.51 -10.07
N ALA A 88 15.49 -16.15 -9.89
CA ALA A 88 14.49 -16.21 -10.95
C ALA A 88 14.60 -15.09 -11.99
N HIS A 89 14.99 -13.88 -11.57
CA HIS A 89 14.88 -12.67 -12.39
C HIS A 89 16.23 -11.94 -12.60
N GLY A 90 17.26 -12.27 -11.85
CA GLY A 90 18.62 -11.72 -11.98
C GLY A 90 18.78 -10.27 -11.51
N ARG A 91 17.70 -9.62 -11.01
CA ARG A 91 17.73 -8.21 -10.59
C ARG A 91 16.55 -7.82 -9.68
N ILE A 92 16.73 -6.74 -8.94
CA ILE A 92 15.67 -6.06 -8.18
C ILE A 92 15.89 -4.56 -8.30
N ASP A 93 15.02 -3.87 -9.04
CA ASP A 93 15.14 -2.43 -9.31
C ASP A 93 14.30 -1.57 -8.37
N GLY A 94 13.22 -2.14 -7.85
CA GLY A 94 12.30 -1.45 -6.96
C GLY A 94 11.71 -2.33 -5.87
N LEU A 95 11.41 -1.70 -4.73
CA LEU A 95 10.65 -2.30 -3.64
C LEU A 95 9.52 -1.35 -3.22
N VAL A 96 8.31 -1.88 -3.13
CA VAL A 96 7.16 -1.21 -2.51
C VAL A 96 6.81 -1.92 -1.21
N ASN A 97 7.16 -1.31 -0.09
CA ASN A 97 6.78 -1.74 1.25
C ASN A 97 5.35 -1.29 1.55
N ASN A 98 4.38 -2.04 1.04
CA ASN A 98 2.96 -1.74 1.21
C ASN A 98 2.25 -2.68 2.20
N ALA A 99 2.77 -3.87 2.47
CA ALA A 99 2.18 -4.77 3.45
C ALA A 99 2.01 -4.07 4.81
N GLY A 100 0.80 -4.11 5.33
CA GLY A 100 0.46 -3.47 6.59
C GLY A 100 -0.87 -3.96 7.13
N GLY A 101 -1.16 -3.57 8.36
CA GLY A 101 -2.42 -3.87 9.02
C GLY A 101 -2.56 -3.07 10.30
N GLN A 102 -3.82 -2.91 10.72
CA GLN A 102 -4.16 -2.21 11.95
C GLN A 102 -5.56 -2.62 12.40
N PHE A 103 -5.88 -2.34 13.63
CA PHE A 103 -7.21 -2.53 14.20
C PHE A 103 -7.55 -1.38 15.16
N PRO A 104 -8.82 -0.97 15.27
CA PRO A 104 -9.21 0.08 16.19
C PRO A 104 -9.14 -0.40 17.63
N ALA A 105 -8.40 0.31 18.48
CA ALA A 105 -8.36 0.09 19.92
C ALA A 105 -7.91 1.37 20.65
N PRO A 106 -8.57 1.77 21.75
CA PRO A 106 -8.05 2.79 22.64
C PRO A 106 -6.65 2.38 23.16
N LEU A 107 -5.75 3.34 23.33
CA LEU A 107 -4.36 3.04 23.71
C LEU A 107 -4.26 2.25 25.01
N ALA A 108 -5.07 2.61 26.01
CA ALA A 108 -5.11 1.93 27.29
C ALA A 108 -5.63 0.48 27.24
N GLN A 109 -6.32 0.10 26.15
CA GLN A 109 -6.87 -1.24 25.94
C GLN A 109 -6.03 -2.06 24.93
N THR A 110 -5.02 -1.45 24.31
CA THR A 110 -4.13 -2.15 23.39
C THR A 110 -3.21 -3.09 24.18
N SER A 111 -3.35 -4.40 23.97
CA SER A 111 -2.45 -5.39 24.58
C SER A 111 -1.04 -5.31 23.99
N GLY A 112 -0.02 -5.73 24.77
CA GLY A 112 1.37 -5.83 24.25
C GLY A 112 1.44 -6.68 22.98
N ARG A 113 0.74 -7.83 22.93
CA ARG A 113 0.67 -8.68 21.72
C ARG A 113 0.06 -7.95 20.53
N GLY A 114 -1.03 -7.19 20.73
CA GLY A 114 -1.68 -6.41 19.68
C GLY A 114 -0.78 -5.29 19.17
N TRP A 115 -0.09 -4.60 20.08
CA TRP A 115 0.92 -3.61 19.75
C TRP A 115 2.04 -4.21 18.89
N ASP A 116 2.65 -5.30 19.36
CA ASP A 116 3.75 -5.96 18.65
C ASP A 116 3.35 -6.48 17.28
N ALA A 117 2.15 -7.03 17.14
CA ALA A 117 1.65 -7.53 15.85
C ALA A 117 1.60 -6.43 14.78
N VAL A 118 1.19 -5.21 15.16
CA VAL A 118 1.13 -4.07 14.25
C VAL A 118 2.52 -3.49 13.97
N VAL A 119 3.35 -3.32 15.01
CA VAL A 119 4.72 -2.83 14.87
C VAL A 119 5.56 -3.79 14.02
N ARG A 120 5.48 -5.10 14.28
CA ARG A 120 6.19 -6.11 13.48
C ARG A 120 5.79 -6.10 12.02
N THR A 121 4.52 -5.85 11.70
CA THR A 121 4.06 -5.81 10.32
C THR A 121 4.41 -4.49 9.64
N ASN A 122 4.06 -3.35 10.28
CA ASN A 122 4.10 -2.03 9.66
C ASN A 122 5.47 -1.34 9.71
N LEU A 123 6.38 -1.81 10.57
CA LEU A 123 7.72 -1.27 10.74
C LEU A 123 8.78 -2.34 10.52
N THR A 124 8.85 -3.36 11.39
CA THR A 124 9.93 -4.36 11.34
C THR A 124 9.96 -5.11 10.01
N GLY A 125 8.79 -5.56 9.50
CA GLY A 125 8.71 -6.28 8.23
C GLY A 125 9.14 -5.43 7.04
N GLY A 126 8.76 -4.13 7.02
CA GLY A 126 9.22 -3.19 5.99
C GLY A 126 10.74 -2.96 6.05
N PHE A 127 11.30 -2.85 7.25
CA PHE A 127 12.75 -2.78 7.46
C PHE A 127 13.45 -4.05 6.93
N LEU A 128 12.97 -5.24 7.29
CA LEU A 128 13.57 -6.51 6.84
C LEU A 128 13.56 -6.63 5.30
N MET A 129 12.43 -6.33 4.66
CA MET A 129 12.31 -6.32 3.21
C MET A 129 13.30 -5.34 2.55
N ALA A 130 13.37 -4.11 3.06
CA ALA A 130 14.26 -3.08 2.54
C ALA A 130 15.73 -3.46 2.72
N ARG A 131 16.10 -3.94 3.92
CA ARG A 131 17.48 -4.35 4.24
C ARG A 131 17.94 -5.49 3.34
N GLU A 132 17.12 -6.53 3.15
CA GLU A 132 17.50 -7.67 2.32
C GLU A 132 17.59 -7.28 0.83
N CYS A 133 16.69 -6.44 0.31
CA CYS A 133 16.83 -5.89 -1.05
C CYS A 133 18.13 -5.08 -1.19
N TYR A 134 18.45 -4.26 -0.20
CA TYR A 134 19.67 -3.46 -0.21
C TYR A 134 20.92 -4.35 -0.17
N THR A 135 21.04 -5.22 0.82
CA THR A 135 22.27 -6.00 1.07
C THR A 135 22.53 -7.04 -0.01
N GLN A 136 21.50 -7.69 -0.54
CA GLN A 136 21.68 -8.74 -1.55
C GLN A 136 21.82 -8.19 -2.98
N TRP A 137 21.35 -6.94 -3.26
CA TRP A 137 21.36 -6.41 -4.63
C TRP A 137 21.60 -4.90 -4.74
N MET A 138 20.76 -4.07 -4.12
CA MET A 138 20.72 -2.64 -4.44
C MET A 138 21.99 -1.89 -4.02
N ALA A 139 22.71 -2.35 -3.02
CA ALA A 139 23.99 -1.74 -2.61
C ALA A 139 25.00 -1.68 -3.75
N ALA A 140 25.02 -2.69 -4.64
CA ALA A 140 25.94 -2.74 -5.77
C ALA A 140 25.35 -2.21 -7.09
N HIS A 141 24.03 -2.19 -7.24
CA HIS A 141 23.35 -1.95 -8.52
C HIS A 141 22.44 -0.72 -8.53
N GLY A 142 22.23 -0.09 -7.36
CA GLY A 142 21.22 0.97 -7.22
C GLY A 142 19.81 0.43 -7.15
N GLY A 143 18.83 1.32 -7.12
CA GLY A 143 17.40 0.99 -7.03
C GLY A 143 16.59 2.07 -6.35
N ALA A 144 15.29 1.78 -6.16
CA ALA A 144 14.40 2.68 -5.46
C ALA A 144 13.46 1.91 -4.51
N ILE A 145 13.26 2.44 -3.30
CA ILE A 145 12.39 1.88 -2.27
C ILE A 145 11.31 2.90 -1.95
N VAL A 146 10.05 2.47 -1.93
CA VAL A 146 8.92 3.29 -1.52
C VAL A 146 8.20 2.62 -0.35
N ASN A 147 8.16 3.30 0.79
CA ASN A 147 7.50 2.86 1.99
C ASN A 147 6.10 3.47 2.09
N ILE A 148 5.07 2.65 2.28
CA ILE A 148 3.70 3.15 2.47
C ILE A 148 3.49 3.43 3.96
N LEU A 149 3.17 4.68 4.26
CA LEU A 149 2.82 5.15 5.59
C LEU A 149 1.28 5.25 5.76
N ALA A 150 0.86 6.18 6.59
CA ALA A 150 -0.51 6.65 6.75
C ALA A 150 -0.48 8.11 7.22
N ASP A 151 -1.62 8.76 7.27
CA ASP A 151 -1.77 10.02 7.96
C ASP A 151 -1.60 9.80 9.47
N MET A 152 -0.38 10.07 9.98
CA MET A 152 -0.04 9.90 11.39
C MET A 152 0.27 11.22 12.09
N TRP A 153 0.27 12.33 11.35
CA TRP A 153 0.55 13.66 11.91
C TRP A 153 -0.57 14.08 12.86
N HIS A 154 -0.18 14.67 13.97
CA HIS A 154 -1.07 15.04 15.07
C HIS A 154 -1.68 13.85 15.83
N GLY A 155 -1.10 12.66 15.68
CA GLY A 155 -1.53 11.43 16.35
C GLY A 155 -2.63 10.66 15.60
N MET A 156 -2.80 9.42 16.00
CA MET A 156 -3.84 8.51 15.47
C MET A 156 -4.70 7.96 16.62
N PRO A 157 -5.66 8.71 17.15
CA PRO A 157 -6.55 8.24 18.20
C PRO A 157 -7.27 6.93 17.79
N GLY A 158 -7.23 5.92 18.68
CA GLY A 158 -7.76 4.59 18.38
C GLY A 158 -6.88 3.71 17.50
N MET A 159 -5.72 4.22 17.03
CA MET A 159 -4.76 3.50 16.17
C MET A 159 -3.32 3.78 16.60
N GLY A 160 -3.06 3.99 17.88
CA GLY A 160 -1.76 4.45 18.40
C GLY A 160 -0.58 3.55 18.01
N HIS A 161 -0.76 2.23 17.97
CA HIS A 161 0.24 1.26 17.49
C HIS A 161 0.61 1.49 16.01
N SER A 162 -0.38 1.77 15.16
CA SER A 162 -0.15 2.06 13.74
C SER A 162 0.56 3.41 13.58
N GLY A 163 0.13 4.44 14.30
CA GLY A 163 0.76 5.76 14.28
C GLY A 163 2.23 5.69 14.67
N ALA A 164 2.56 4.98 15.75
CA ALA A 164 3.94 4.78 16.19
C ALA A 164 4.79 4.03 15.15
N ALA A 165 4.24 2.93 14.57
CA ALA A 165 4.94 2.17 13.55
C ALA A 165 5.19 2.98 12.28
N ARG A 166 4.21 3.79 11.84
CA ARG A 166 4.33 4.63 10.64
C ARG A 166 5.27 5.80 10.84
N ALA A 167 5.30 6.41 12.02
CA ALA A 167 6.30 7.42 12.39
C ALA A 167 7.71 6.83 12.42
N GLY A 168 7.87 5.62 12.96
CA GLY A 168 9.14 4.88 12.90
C GLY A 168 9.58 4.59 11.47
N MET A 169 8.65 4.20 10.58
CA MET A 169 8.96 3.94 9.18
C MET A 169 9.31 5.23 8.42
N LEU A 170 8.75 6.40 8.79
CA LEU A 170 9.18 7.68 8.23
C LEU A 170 10.64 7.98 8.60
N ASN A 171 10.99 7.87 9.88
CA ASN A 171 12.37 8.06 10.33
C ASN A 171 13.34 7.06 9.70
N PHE A 172 12.92 5.78 9.57
CA PHE A 172 13.68 4.78 8.82
C PHE A 172 13.90 5.20 7.35
N THR A 173 12.88 5.74 6.68
CA THR A 173 12.98 6.23 5.29
C THR A 173 14.05 7.32 5.17
N GLU A 174 14.06 8.29 6.07
CA GLU A 174 15.03 9.39 6.11
C GLU A 174 16.44 8.89 6.39
N THR A 175 16.59 7.99 7.36
CA THR A 175 17.89 7.40 7.72
C THR A 175 18.45 6.56 6.57
N ALA A 176 17.64 5.66 6.00
CA ALA A 176 18.07 4.81 4.90
C ALA A 176 18.42 5.60 3.62
N ALA A 177 17.74 6.72 3.37
CA ALA A 177 18.07 7.61 2.26
C ALA A 177 19.49 8.22 2.38
N LEU A 178 19.97 8.42 3.60
CA LEU A 178 21.32 8.91 3.88
C LEU A 178 22.37 7.79 3.81
N GLU A 179 22.08 6.66 4.47
CA GLU A 179 23.05 5.56 4.60
C GLU A 179 23.20 4.74 3.33
N TRP A 180 22.15 4.63 2.52
CA TRP A 180 22.08 3.73 1.36
C TRP A 180 22.20 4.42 0.01
N ALA A 181 22.56 5.71 -0.02
CA ALA A 181 22.83 6.39 -1.27
C ALA A 181 23.87 5.61 -2.11
N PRO A 182 23.66 5.45 -3.44
CA PRO A 182 22.70 6.14 -4.30
C PRO A 182 21.31 5.47 -4.42
N VAL A 183 21.00 4.44 -3.62
CA VAL A 183 19.65 3.88 -3.56
C VAL A 183 18.69 4.95 -3.01
N ARG A 184 17.62 5.24 -3.75
CA ARG A 184 16.63 6.23 -3.30
C ARG A 184 15.60 5.57 -2.41
N VAL A 185 15.36 6.14 -1.24
CA VAL A 185 14.37 5.63 -0.30
C VAL A 185 13.39 6.75 0.02
N ASN A 186 12.13 6.56 -0.33
CA ASN A 186 11.07 7.56 -0.13
C ASN A 186 9.83 6.91 0.50
N ALA A 187 8.88 7.74 0.89
CA ALA A 187 7.62 7.29 1.44
C ALA A 187 6.42 7.95 0.74
N VAL A 188 5.30 7.23 0.71
CA VAL A 188 3.97 7.77 0.40
C VAL A 188 3.11 7.64 1.64
N ALA A 189 2.42 8.71 2.01
CA ALA A 189 1.47 8.72 3.10
C ALA A 189 0.04 8.94 2.57
N PRO A 190 -0.72 7.85 2.37
CA PRO A 190 -2.11 7.94 1.98
C PRO A 190 -2.98 8.55 3.09
N GLY A 191 -3.95 9.36 2.70
CA GLY A 191 -5.06 9.74 3.56
C GLY A 191 -6.18 8.67 3.56
N PHE A 192 -7.43 9.12 3.51
CA PHE A 192 -8.59 8.23 3.42
C PHE A 192 -8.78 7.76 1.97
N VAL A 193 -8.46 6.50 1.71
CA VAL A 193 -8.53 5.85 0.38
C VAL A 193 -9.64 4.83 0.34
N ALA A 194 -10.50 4.92 -0.66
CA ALA A 194 -11.56 3.94 -0.92
C ALA A 194 -10.95 2.61 -1.42
N SER A 195 -10.54 1.77 -0.48
CA SER A 195 -9.92 0.47 -0.77
C SER A 195 -10.60 -0.65 0.03
N SER A 196 -10.40 -1.90 -0.38
CA SER A 196 -10.93 -3.08 0.31
C SER A 196 -10.46 -3.20 1.77
N GLY A 197 -9.44 -2.44 2.18
CA GLY A 197 -9.02 -2.32 3.58
C GLY A 197 -10.11 -1.74 4.49
N MET A 198 -11.00 -0.90 3.96
CA MET A 198 -12.11 -0.33 4.72
C MET A 198 -13.16 -1.37 5.17
N ASP A 199 -13.29 -2.46 4.43
CA ASP A 199 -14.22 -3.56 4.76
C ASP A 199 -13.72 -4.45 5.93
N GLN A 200 -12.50 -4.21 6.42
CA GLN A 200 -11.93 -4.92 7.59
C GLN A 200 -12.34 -4.26 8.92
N TYR A 201 -12.89 -3.06 8.89
CA TYR A 201 -13.32 -2.37 10.10
C TYR A 201 -14.66 -2.91 10.61
N PRO A 202 -14.89 -2.85 11.95
CA PRO A 202 -16.16 -3.27 12.54
C PRO A 202 -17.35 -2.52 11.93
N PRO A 203 -18.53 -3.18 11.79
CA PRO A 203 -19.73 -2.56 11.22
C PRO A 203 -20.16 -1.25 11.89
N GLU A 204 -19.89 -1.10 13.19
CA GLU A 204 -20.19 0.09 13.98
C GLU A 204 -19.47 1.34 13.46
N MET A 205 -18.36 1.17 12.76
CA MET A 205 -17.59 2.25 12.14
C MET A 205 -18.14 2.67 10.77
N ALA A 206 -19.11 1.97 10.21
CA ALA A 206 -19.60 2.21 8.85
C ALA A 206 -20.11 3.65 8.64
N THR A 207 -20.85 4.20 9.59
CA THR A 207 -21.35 5.59 9.50
C THR A 207 -20.21 6.60 9.49
N MET A 208 -19.19 6.40 10.32
CA MET A 208 -18.00 7.25 10.37
C MET A 208 -17.23 7.14 9.03
N ILE A 209 -17.01 5.93 8.52
CA ILE A 209 -16.30 5.70 7.27
C ILE A 209 -17.01 6.39 6.09
N ARG A 210 -18.34 6.29 6.01
CA ARG A 210 -19.14 6.96 4.97
C ARG A 210 -19.06 8.49 5.02
N SER A 211 -18.84 9.06 6.21
CA SER A 211 -18.72 10.51 6.39
C SER A 211 -17.30 11.06 6.23
N MET A 212 -16.28 10.20 6.01
CA MET A 212 -14.89 10.63 5.91
C MET A 212 -14.64 11.63 4.77
N ASN A 213 -15.41 11.56 3.68
CA ASN A 213 -15.34 12.52 2.58
C ASN A 213 -15.64 13.97 3.01
N GLN A 214 -16.43 14.15 4.09
CA GLN A 214 -16.80 15.48 4.59
C GLN A 214 -15.66 16.19 5.32
N ILE A 215 -14.70 15.44 5.84
CA ILE A 215 -13.52 16.00 6.54
C ILE A 215 -12.31 16.16 5.62
N VAL A 216 -12.38 15.67 4.39
CA VAL A 216 -11.35 15.84 3.37
C VAL A 216 -11.62 17.13 2.58
N PRO A 217 -10.72 18.11 2.52
CA PRO A 217 -10.92 19.35 1.77
C PRO A 217 -11.23 19.17 0.29
N LEU A 218 -10.80 18.06 -0.33
CA LEU A 218 -11.17 17.72 -1.71
C LEU A 218 -12.56 17.07 -1.83
N HIS A 219 -13.32 16.94 -0.72
CA HIS A 219 -14.69 16.43 -0.62
C HIS A 219 -14.92 15.03 -1.19
N ARG A 220 -13.90 14.20 -1.22
CA ARG A 220 -13.95 12.79 -1.62
C ARG A 220 -12.87 11.97 -0.93
N LEU A 221 -12.99 10.67 -1.00
CA LEU A 221 -11.91 9.75 -0.68
C LEU A 221 -10.92 9.68 -1.86
N GLY A 222 -9.67 9.36 -1.59
CA GLY A 222 -8.68 9.02 -2.62
C GLY A 222 -8.99 7.67 -3.27
N THR A 223 -8.50 7.45 -4.49
CA THR A 223 -8.54 6.17 -5.17
C THR A 223 -7.23 5.40 -4.97
N GLU A 224 -7.27 4.08 -5.17
CA GLU A 224 -6.06 3.26 -5.17
C GLU A 224 -5.10 3.70 -6.29
N SER A 225 -5.62 4.14 -7.43
CA SER A 225 -4.84 4.64 -8.58
C SER A 225 -4.06 5.92 -8.26
N GLU A 226 -4.62 6.83 -7.46
CA GLU A 226 -3.93 8.06 -7.08
C GLU A 226 -2.72 7.78 -6.17
N ILE A 227 -2.84 6.74 -5.33
CA ILE A 227 -1.71 6.29 -4.51
C ILE A 227 -0.68 5.55 -5.37
N ALA A 228 -1.14 4.67 -6.28
CA ALA A 228 -0.26 3.93 -7.18
C ALA A 228 0.54 4.88 -8.08
N ALA A 229 -0.07 5.92 -8.64
CA ALA A 229 0.62 6.93 -9.44
C ALA A 229 1.75 7.65 -8.67
N ALA A 230 1.51 7.97 -7.38
CA ALA A 230 2.53 8.56 -6.52
C ALA A 230 3.71 7.59 -6.26
N ILE A 231 3.41 6.31 -6.05
CA ILE A 231 4.42 5.25 -5.88
C ILE A 231 5.24 5.10 -7.17
N VAL A 232 4.58 5.03 -8.32
CA VAL A 232 5.22 4.92 -9.65
C VAL A 232 6.14 6.12 -9.91
N PHE A 233 5.69 7.35 -9.61
CA PHE A 233 6.55 8.53 -9.70
C PHE A 233 7.82 8.37 -8.86
N LEU A 234 7.71 7.97 -7.59
CA LEU A 234 8.86 7.84 -6.69
C LEU A 234 9.80 6.67 -7.06
N LEU A 235 9.31 5.63 -7.71
CA LEU A 235 10.13 4.56 -8.26
C LEU A 235 10.83 4.99 -9.55
N SER A 236 10.21 5.85 -10.35
CA SER A 236 10.67 6.22 -11.69
C SER A 236 11.93 7.11 -11.70
N PRO A 237 12.63 7.20 -12.85
CA PRO A 237 13.74 8.15 -13.01
C PRO A 237 13.34 9.61 -12.86
N ALA A 238 12.05 9.96 -13.00
CA ALA A 238 11.55 11.33 -12.81
C ALA A 238 11.78 11.87 -11.40
N SER A 239 11.87 10.97 -10.40
CA SER A 239 12.22 11.32 -9.01
C SER A 239 13.70 11.12 -8.68
N GLY A 240 14.59 11.17 -9.69
CA GLY A 240 16.02 10.85 -9.55
C GLY A 240 16.78 11.72 -8.52
N PHE A 241 16.27 12.89 -8.17
CA PHE A 241 16.85 13.76 -7.13
C PHE A 241 15.98 13.81 -5.86
N THR A 242 15.06 12.88 -5.70
CA THR A 242 14.17 12.77 -4.53
C THR A 242 14.54 11.52 -3.72
N SER A 243 15.07 11.73 -2.51
CA SER A 243 15.38 10.67 -1.54
C SER A 243 15.18 11.20 -0.12
N GLY A 244 14.63 10.37 0.78
CA GLY A 244 14.26 10.76 2.15
C GLY A 244 12.94 11.54 2.24
N ALA A 245 12.22 11.70 1.14
CA ALA A 245 10.98 12.46 1.11
C ALA A 245 9.77 11.59 1.49
N CYS A 246 8.76 12.24 2.09
CA CYS A 246 7.43 11.67 2.28
C CYS A 246 6.41 12.47 1.46
N LEU A 247 5.86 11.84 0.42
CA LEU A 247 4.79 12.42 -0.39
C LEU A 247 3.43 12.10 0.24
N ARG A 248 2.74 13.13 0.72
CA ARG A 248 1.40 12.99 1.27
C ARG A 248 0.38 13.02 0.13
N VAL A 249 -0.49 11.99 0.08
CA VAL A 249 -1.57 11.84 -0.91
C VAL A 249 -2.87 11.67 -0.13
N ASP A 250 -3.39 12.78 0.42
CA ASP A 250 -4.35 12.79 1.51
C ASP A 250 -5.52 13.77 1.34
N GLY A 251 -5.61 14.42 0.18
CA GLY A 251 -6.66 15.41 -0.08
C GLY A 251 -6.61 16.61 0.87
N ALA A 252 -5.44 16.88 1.48
CA ALA A 252 -5.18 17.91 2.49
C ALA A 252 -5.90 17.68 3.84
N ALA A 253 -6.41 16.48 4.11
CA ALA A 253 -7.16 16.19 5.33
C ALA A 253 -6.40 16.56 6.63
N PRO A 254 -5.10 16.25 6.80
CA PRO A 254 -4.34 16.62 8.00
C PRO A 254 -4.16 18.13 8.19
N ASN A 255 -4.34 18.92 7.14
CA ASN A 255 -4.21 20.39 7.21
C ASN A 255 -5.52 21.06 7.62
N ALA A 256 -6.65 20.35 7.55
CA ALA A 256 -7.96 20.86 7.93
C ALA A 256 -8.02 21.06 9.45
N LYS A 257 -8.15 22.31 9.88
CA LYS A 257 -8.32 22.66 11.30
C LYS A 257 -9.80 22.71 11.65
N ARG A 258 -10.22 21.96 12.64
CA ARG A 258 -11.64 21.90 13.07
C ARG A 258 -12.25 23.25 13.48
N VAL A 259 -11.40 24.22 13.86
CA VAL A 259 -11.83 25.53 14.36
C VAL A 259 -12.09 26.54 13.23
N TRP A 260 -11.56 26.30 12.04
CA TRP A 260 -11.75 27.17 10.88
C TRP A 260 -12.71 26.51 9.91
N PRO A 261 -13.72 27.26 9.41
CA PRO A 261 -14.59 26.73 8.37
C PRO A 261 -13.75 26.40 7.11
N GLN A 262 -14.09 25.31 6.45
CA GLN A 262 -13.52 25.02 5.15
C GLN A 262 -14.05 26.06 4.14
N VAL A 263 -13.17 26.75 3.47
CA VAL A 263 -13.50 27.87 2.54
C VAL A 263 -13.62 27.37 1.10
N GLY A 264 -13.78 26.07 0.89
CA GLY A 264 -13.99 25.49 -0.44
C GLY A 264 -15.41 25.74 -0.97
N ASN A 265 -15.61 25.49 -2.26
CA ASN A 265 -16.92 25.58 -2.90
C ASN A 265 -17.84 24.39 -2.58
N GLY A 266 -17.42 23.46 -1.73
CA GLY A 266 -18.18 22.27 -1.34
C GLY A 266 -18.29 21.20 -2.43
N GLN A 267 -17.63 21.37 -3.58
CA GLN A 267 -17.65 20.40 -4.67
C GLN A 267 -16.48 19.39 -4.55
N ALA A 268 -16.77 18.14 -4.86
CA ALA A 268 -15.74 17.11 -4.94
C ALA A 268 -14.80 17.38 -6.13
N SER A 269 -13.50 17.27 -5.93
CA SER A 269 -12.53 17.33 -7.03
C SER A 269 -12.65 16.09 -7.92
N PRO A 270 -12.31 16.18 -9.23
CA PRO A 270 -12.24 14.98 -10.07
C PRO A 270 -11.19 14.00 -9.54
N ALA A 271 -11.50 12.70 -9.61
CA ALA A 271 -10.60 11.63 -9.22
C ALA A 271 -9.86 11.06 -10.44
N PHE A 272 -8.63 10.64 -10.27
CA PHE A 272 -7.98 9.74 -11.23
C PHE A 272 -8.33 8.30 -10.85
N ASP A 273 -9.01 7.59 -11.75
CA ASP A 273 -9.38 6.19 -11.60
C ASP A 273 -8.95 5.41 -12.83
N GLY A 274 -7.68 5.01 -12.86
CA GLY A 274 -7.07 4.24 -13.93
C GLY A 274 -7.21 2.73 -13.74
N PHE A 275 -7.59 2.27 -12.54
CA PHE A 275 -7.63 0.85 -12.23
C PHE A 275 -8.97 0.23 -12.61
N HIS A 276 -9.00 -0.43 -13.76
CA HIS A 276 -10.20 -1.04 -14.36
C HIS A 276 -10.85 -2.16 -13.51
N LEU A 277 -10.13 -2.72 -12.53
CA LEU A 277 -10.64 -3.71 -11.56
C LEU A 277 -10.90 -3.10 -10.18
N ALA A 278 -10.92 -1.76 -10.07
CA ALA A 278 -11.28 -1.10 -8.83
C ALA A 278 -12.71 -1.49 -8.41
N THR A 279 -12.88 -1.79 -7.13
CA THR A 279 -14.19 -2.09 -6.56
C THR A 279 -14.47 -1.16 -5.40
N MET A 280 -15.63 -0.51 -5.45
CA MET A 280 -16.08 0.31 -4.33
C MET A 280 -16.19 -0.57 -3.07
N PRO A 281 -15.53 -0.22 -1.94
CA PRO A 281 -15.67 -0.93 -0.68
C PRO A 281 -17.13 -1.10 -0.28
N ARG A 282 -17.51 -2.26 0.27
CA ARG A 282 -18.90 -2.55 0.66
C ARG A 282 -19.48 -1.52 1.62
N VAL A 283 -18.67 -1.06 2.55
CA VAL A 283 -19.06 -0.03 3.54
C VAL A 283 -19.45 1.31 2.92
N LEU A 284 -18.96 1.62 1.70
CA LEU A 284 -19.24 2.86 0.98
C LEU A 284 -20.36 2.72 -0.05
N ARG A 285 -20.86 1.51 -0.33
CA ARG A 285 -21.98 1.29 -1.25
C ARG A 285 -23.28 1.76 -0.62
N GLU A 286 -24.21 2.26 -1.45
CA GLU A 286 -25.55 2.57 -0.98
C GLU A 286 -26.28 1.31 -0.50
N PRO A 287 -27.09 1.37 0.57
CA PRO A 287 -27.91 0.25 1.00
C PRO A 287 -28.84 -0.19 -0.12
N GLY A 288 -28.66 -1.41 -0.64
CA GLY A 288 -29.49 -2.00 -1.70
C GLY A 288 -28.85 -2.05 -3.10
N ALA A 289 -27.65 -1.49 -3.31
CA ALA A 289 -26.92 -1.66 -4.56
C ALA A 289 -26.19 -3.01 -4.59
N ALA A 290 -26.75 -4.00 -5.29
CA ALA A 290 -26.04 -5.25 -5.59
C ALA A 290 -24.94 -5.00 -6.62
N SER A 291 -23.73 -5.53 -6.41
CA SER A 291 -22.66 -5.46 -7.43
C SER A 291 -22.83 -6.57 -8.46
N ALA A 292 -22.56 -6.27 -9.72
CA ALA A 292 -22.55 -7.26 -10.79
C ALA A 292 -21.44 -8.34 -10.62
N ASN A 293 -20.54 -8.18 -9.64
CA ASN A 293 -19.42 -9.08 -9.38
C ASN A 293 -19.54 -9.93 -8.09
N ASP A 294 -20.63 -9.82 -7.31
CA ASP A 294 -20.79 -10.60 -6.09
C ASP A 294 -21.12 -12.11 -6.36
N SER A 295 -21.35 -12.49 -7.61
CA SER A 295 -21.64 -13.88 -8.01
C SER A 295 -20.41 -14.79 -8.18
N ALA A 296 -19.18 -14.26 -8.11
CA ALA A 296 -17.95 -15.01 -8.37
C ALA A 296 -17.16 -15.40 -7.11
N VAL A 297 -17.55 -14.97 -5.91
CA VAL A 297 -16.91 -15.39 -4.66
C VAL A 297 -17.88 -16.25 -3.88
N GLY A 298 -17.96 -17.53 -4.30
CA GLY A 298 -18.69 -18.57 -3.60
C GLY A 298 -18.15 -18.77 -2.18
N SER A 299 -19.08 -18.85 -1.26
CA SER A 299 -19.02 -19.26 0.11
C SER A 299 -17.97 -20.35 0.40
N SER A 300 -16.88 -19.99 1.08
CA SER A 300 -16.14 -20.90 1.96
C SER A 300 -15.16 -20.11 2.82
N ASP A 301 -15.61 -19.63 3.95
CA ASP A 301 -14.75 -19.50 5.14
C ASP A 301 -15.62 -19.35 6.41
N PRO A 302 -15.79 -20.41 7.21
CA PRO A 302 -16.31 -20.30 8.56
C PRO A 302 -15.19 -20.39 9.60
N GLU A 303 -14.09 -19.65 9.45
CA GLU A 303 -13.11 -19.52 10.52
C GLU A 303 -12.78 -18.05 10.75
N GLY A 304 -13.65 -17.42 11.52
CA GLY A 304 -13.38 -16.13 12.14
C GLY A 304 -12.26 -16.27 13.17
N HIS A 305 -11.04 -15.98 12.75
CA HIS A 305 -9.98 -15.70 13.70
C HIS A 305 -10.19 -14.31 14.28
N GLY A 306 -11.01 -14.26 15.32
CA GLY A 306 -11.09 -13.14 16.23
C GLY A 306 -9.69 -12.82 16.73
N CYS A 307 -9.24 -11.60 16.53
CA CYS A 307 -8.02 -11.08 17.13
C CYS A 307 -8.15 -11.23 18.66
N PRO A 308 -7.26 -11.91 19.37
CA PRO A 308 -7.37 -12.06 20.83
C PRO A 308 -7.28 -10.66 21.48
N ARG A 309 -8.27 -10.38 22.31
CA ARG A 309 -8.33 -9.18 23.16
C ARG A 309 -7.17 -9.13 24.16
#